data_1664b7f6883a06c3b39ceed71064a72b
#
_entry.id   1664b7f6883a06c3b39ceed71064a72b
#
_cell.length_a   1.000
_cell.length_b   1.000
_cell.length_c   1.000
_cell.angle_alpha   90.00
_cell.angle_beta   90.00
_cell.angle_gamma   90.00
#
_symmetry.space_group_name_H-M   'P 1'
#
loop_
_entity.id
_entity.type
_entity.pdbx_description
1 polymer ?
#
loop_
_entity_poly.entity_id
_entity_poly.type
_entity_poly.pdbx_seq_one_letter_code
_entity_poly.pdbx_strand_id
1 'polypeptide(L)'
;CTMPNGVSLNVLDSGDNEVVRIDLLMEGGRWQQSQPLQALFTNRMLREGTLRYSAGEIAEKLDYYGAWLELSSASEYAYITLYSLNKYLPQTLEILESIVKEPVFPEKELGVIIENNIQQFMVNSSKVDFLAHRAMMKAVYGEVHPCGRLVQKEDYGRINPAVLKEFYDRHYHSRNCTIYVSGKVGDDCVRRIEDMFGKEVFGKDFRKPERREFIPVSSMDKRIFVEHADAMQSAVRMGMLSLERHHPDYLKTRVMVTLFGGYFGSRLMSNIREEKGYTYGISAGIVSCPGPEMLVINTETANEFVEPLIREVYHEIDCLQNDLVPEEELAMVKNYMLGEMCRSYESAFSLADAWMFVQVSGFGDTHFEDALNAVRDITPEDIRELAGKHLCKEKLKEVISGKKMS
;
A
#
# COMPACT_ATOMS: atom_id res chain seq x y z
N CYS A 1 -23.42 -9.89 -1.86
CA CYS A 1 -24.58 -9.62 -2.73
C CYS A 1 -24.47 -8.25 -3.40
N THR A 2 -25.19 -8.02 -4.50
CA THR A 2 -25.29 -6.70 -5.13
C THR A 2 -26.63 -6.08 -4.77
N MET A 3 -26.60 -4.87 -4.23
CA MET A 3 -27.80 -4.13 -3.83
C MET A 3 -28.48 -3.44 -5.03
N PRO A 4 -29.79 -3.03 -4.91
CA PRO A 4 -30.56 -2.48 -6.03
C PRO A 4 -29.95 -1.28 -6.75
N ASN A 5 -29.20 -0.44 -6.04
CA ASN A 5 -28.51 0.73 -6.61
C ASN A 5 -27.13 0.44 -7.20
N GLY A 6 -26.69 -0.83 -7.18
CA GLY A 6 -25.42 -1.29 -7.74
C GLY A 6 -24.27 -1.41 -6.75
N VAL A 7 -24.43 -1.06 -5.49
CA VAL A 7 -23.40 -1.29 -4.45
C VAL A 7 -23.25 -2.79 -4.19
N SER A 8 -22.01 -3.28 -4.16
CA SER A 8 -21.69 -4.63 -3.74
C SER A 8 -21.51 -4.69 -2.22
N LEU A 9 -22.18 -5.62 -1.55
CA LEU A 9 -22.09 -5.84 -0.11
C LEU A 9 -21.49 -7.21 0.20
N ASN A 10 -20.43 -7.21 0.99
CA ASN A 10 -19.74 -8.38 1.50
C ASN A 10 -19.80 -8.37 3.02
N VAL A 11 -20.23 -9.47 3.62
CA VAL A 11 -20.41 -9.57 5.08
C VAL A 11 -19.57 -10.70 5.62
N LEU A 12 -18.78 -10.40 6.65
CA LEU A 12 -17.98 -11.34 7.41
C LEU A 12 -18.40 -11.25 8.88
N ASP A 13 -19.40 -12.02 9.25
CA ASP A 13 -19.86 -12.13 10.63
C ASP A 13 -18.95 -13.10 11.39
N SER A 14 -18.04 -12.56 12.17
CA SER A 14 -17.07 -13.30 12.96
C SER A 14 -16.54 -12.47 14.13
N GLY A 15 -16.34 -13.11 15.27
CA GLY A 15 -15.80 -12.48 16.46
C GLY A 15 -16.85 -12.22 17.55
N ASP A 16 -16.35 -12.12 18.79
CA ASP A 16 -17.20 -12.01 19.99
C ASP A 16 -17.35 -10.57 20.51
N ASN A 17 -16.49 -9.68 20.06
CA ASN A 17 -16.50 -8.28 20.49
C ASN A 17 -17.64 -7.49 19.84
N GLU A 18 -18.32 -6.65 20.63
CA GLU A 18 -19.41 -5.77 20.20
C GLU A 18 -18.88 -4.58 19.36
N VAL A 19 -18.11 -4.91 18.31
CA VAL A 19 -17.49 -3.96 17.38
C VAL A 19 -17.72 -4.44 15.96
N VAL A 20 -18.05 -3.51 15.09
CA VAL A 20 -18.15 -3.72 13.65
C VAL A 20 -17.21 -2.77 12.92
N ARG A 21 -16.59 -3.27 11.85
CA ARG A 21 -15.83 -2.49 10.88
C ARG A 21 -16.58 -2.46 9.56
N ILE A 22 -16.67 -1.29 8.97
CA ILE A 22 -17.30 -1.06 7.67
C ILE A 22 -16.28 -0.38 6.77
N ASP A 23 -15.92 -1.05 5.69
CA ASP A 23 -15.01 -0.54 4.67
C ASP A 23 -15.79 -0.27 3.39
N LEU A 24 -15.71 0.96 2.89
CA LEU A 24 -16.19 1.31 1.56
C LEU A 24 -15.00 1.51 0.63
N LEU A 25 -15.01 0.77 -0.46
CA LEU A 25 -13.99 0.82 -1.49
C LEU A 25 -14.58 1.42 -2.76
N MET A 26 -13.88 2.36 -3.36
CA MET A 26 -14.23 2.95 -4.65
C MET A 26 -13.01 2.98 -5.57
N GLU A 27 -13.19 2.62 -6.85
CA GLU A 27 -12.13 2.80 -7.86
C GLU A 27 -11.92 4.31 -8.09
N GLY A 28 -11.10 4.90 -7.22
CA GLY A 28 -10.84 6.33 -7.13
C GLY A 28 -9.45 6.61 -6.52
N GLY A 29 -8.47 5.81 -6.92
CA GLY A 29 -7.08 5.95 -6.48
C GLY A 29 -6.22 6.79 -7.41
N ARG A 30 -4.90 6.69 -7.25
CA ARG A 30 -3.92 7.43 -8.08
C ARG A 30 -3.98 7.10 -9.56
N TRP A 31 -4.45 5.91 -9.92
CA TRP A 31 -4.58 5.47 -11.32
C TRP A 31 -5.61 6.28 -12.10
N GLN A 32 -6.64 6.75 -11.41
CA GLN A 32 -7.76 7.48 -12.01
C GLN A 32 -7.57 9.00 -12.02
N GLN A 33 -6.61 9.52 -11.23
CA GLN A 33 -6.41 10.97 -11.12
C GLN A 33 -5.84 11.60 -12.40
N SER A 34 -6.26 12.82 -12.70
CA SER A 34 -5.77 13.61 -13.82
C SER A 34 -4.48 14.37 -13.48
N GLN A 35 -4.28 14.67 -12.21
CA GLN A 35 -3.10 15.36 -11.69
C GLN A 35 -2.67 14.80 -10.32
N PRO A 36 -1.40 14.96 -9.92
CA PRO A 36 -0.93 14.52 -8.62
C PRO A 36 -1.77 15.07 -7.48
N LEU A 37 -1.89 14.30 -6.41
CA LEU A 37 -2.59 14.66 -5.17
C LEU A 37 -4.12 14.71 -5.27
N GLN A 38 -4.73 14.70 -6.45
CA GLN A 38 -6.18 14.83 -6.61
C GLN A 38 -6.94 13.72 -5.85
N ALA A 39 -6.61 12.46 -6.08
CA ALA A 39 -7.26 11.33 -5.39
C ALA A 39 -7.06 11.38 -3.87
N LEU A 40 -5.82 11.66 -3.43
CA LEU A 40 -5.47 11.73 -2.02
C LEU A 40 -6.27 12.83 -1.29
N PHE A 41 -6.28 14.04 -1.83
CA PHE A 41 -6.97 15.15 -1.18
C PHE A 41 -8.48 15.03 -1.27
N THR A 42 -9.03 14.48 -2.37
CA THR A 42 -10.47 14.19 -2.44
C THR A 42 -10.89 13.27 -1.31
N ASN A 43 -10.18 12.16 -1.11
CA ASN A 43 -10.49 11.21 -0.06
C ASN A 43 -10.35 11.85 1.35
N ARG A 44 -9.24 12.54 1.64
CA ARG A 44 -8.99 13.18 2.93
C ARG A 44 -10.04 14.24 3.29
N MET A 45 -10.49 14.99 2.30
CA MET A 45 -11.44 16.09 2.50
C MET A 45 -12.87 15.64 2.76
N LEU A 46 -13.20 14.37 2.59
CA LEU A 46 -14.55 13.85 2.87
C LEU A 46 -15.02 14.13 4.30
N ARG A 47 -14.12 14.07 5.28
CA ARG A 47 -14.40 14.31 6.70
C ARG A 47 -14.34 15.78 7.13
N GLU A 48 -13.90 16.67 6.24
CA GLU A 48 -13.68 18.07 6.57
C GLU A 48 -14.93 18.95 6.43
N GLY A 49 -16.06 18.34 6.18
CA GLY A 49 -17.39 18.96 6.17
C GLY A 49 -18.32 18.33 5.17
N THR A 50 -19.59 18.28 5.56
CA THR A 50 -20.70 17.76 4.77
C THR A 50 -21.83 18.77 4.75
N LEU A 51 -22.92 18.50 4.02
CA LEU A 51 -24.12 19.34 4.07
C LEU A 51 -24.77 19.32 5.46
N ARG A 52 -24.59 18.26 6.25
CA ARG A 52 -25.21 18.07 7.58
C ARG A 52 -24.30 18.50 8.75
N TYR A 53 -22.98 18.37 8.59
CA TYR A 53 -22.02 18.53 9.69
C TYR A 53 -20.78 19.29 9.25
N SER A 54 -20.28 20.15 10.09
CA SER A 54 -18.94 20.74 9.98
C SER A 54 -17.85 19.70 10.35
N ALA A 55 -16.59 19.97 10.02
CA ALA A 55 -15.45 19.13 10.39
C ALA A 55 -15.37 18.91 11.92
N GLY A 56 -15.59 19.98 12.69
CA GLY A 56 -15.60 19.92 14.16
C GLY A 56 -16.70 19.02 14.71
N GLU A 57 -17.92 19.14 14.18
CA GLU A 57 -19.06 18.29 14.60
C GLU A 57 -18.85 16.83 14.23
N ILE A 58 -18.23 16.53 13.07
CA ILE A 58 -17.87 15.17 12.69
C ILE A 58 -16.89 14.57 13.69
N ALA A 59 -15.80 15.31 14.00
CA ALA A 59 -14.79 14.87 14.95
C ALA A 59 -15.38 14.64 16.34
N GLU A 60 -16.13 15.64 16.89
CA GLU A 60 -16.76 15.55 18.20
C GLU A 60 -17.74 14.37 18.31
N LYS A 61 -18.56 14.13 17.27
CA LYS A 61 -19.52 13.01 17.27
C LYS A 61 -18.82 11.66 17.22
N LEU A 62 -17.79 11.49 16.36
CA LEU A 62 -17.02 10.25 16.29
C LEU A 62 -16.35 9.96 17.63
N ASP A 63 -15.71 10.95 18.24
CA ASP A 63 -15.07 10.82 19.55
C ASP A 63 -16.09 10.48 20.65
N TYR A 64 -17.26 11.13 20.66
CA TYR A 64 -18.34 10.86 21.62
C TYR A 64 -18.85 9.42 21.57
N TYR A 65 -18.96 8.84 20.35
CA TYR A 65 -19.39 7.46 20.17
C TYR A 65 -18.22 6.45 20.25
N GLY A 66 -16.98 6.91 20.44
CA GLY A 66 -15.79 6.05 20.43
C GLY A 66 -15.58 5.35 19.09
N ALA A 67 -15.99 5.99 18.01
CA ALA A 67 -15.83 5.49 16.65
C ALA A 67 -14.51 5.97 16.04
N TRP A 68 -13.91 5.16 15.16
CA TRP A 68 -12.71 5.50 14.45
C TRP A 68 -12.98 5.53 12.94
N LEU A 69 -12.66 6.65 12.31
CA LEU A 69 -12.77 6.84 10.86
C LEU A 69 -11.39 6.99 10.25
N GLU A 70 -11.07 6.10 9.32
CA GLU A 70 -9.84 6.15 8.53
C GLU A 70 -10.17 6.39 7.06
N LEU A 71 -9.42 7.32 6.44
CA LEU A 71 -9.53 7.67 5.03
C LEU A 71 -8.17 7.48 4.37
N SER A 72 -8.09 6.57 3.41
CA SER A 72 -6.86 6.30 2.69
C SER A 72 -7.08 6.21 1.18
N SER A 73 -6.05 6.53 0.41
CA SER A 73 -6.05 6.45 -1.05
C SER A 73 -4.84 5.65 -1.52
N ALA A 74 -5.10 4.53 -2.16
CA ALA A 74 -4.11 3.63 -2.71
C ALA A 74 -3.89 3.86 -4.22
N SER A 75 -3.29 2.89 -4.89
CA SER A 75 -3.04 2.98 -6.33
C SER A 75 -4.34 3.01 -7.14
N GLU A 76 -5.25 2.09 -6.93
CA GLU A 76 -6.49 1.95 -7.71
C GLU A 76 -7.73 2.35 -6.92
N TYR A 77 -7.70 2.26 -5.59
CA TYR A 77 -8.88 2.42 -4.74
C TYR A 77 -8.73 3.53 -3.72
N ALA A 78 -9.84 4.18 -3.43
CA ALA A 78 -10.06 4.99 -2.24
C ALA A 78 -10.77 4.11 -1.19
N TYR A 79 -10.31 4.20 0.06
CA TYR A 79 -10.83 3.46 1.21
C TYR A 79 -11.42 4.43 2.21
N ILE A 80 -12.58 4.09 2.73
CA ILE A 80 -13.26 4.78 3.82
C ILE A 80 -13.60 3.69 4.84
N THR A 81 -12.92 3.68 5.98
CA THR A 81 -13.07 2.65 7.01
C THR A 81 -13.62 3.25 8.28
N LEU A 82 -14.74 2.71 8.76
CA LEU A 82 -15.36 3.07 10.03
C LEU A 82 -15.31 1.88 10.99
N TYR A 83 -14.73 2.09 12.18
CA TYR A 83 -14.89 1.20 13.33
C TYR A 83 -15.94 1.77 14.26
N SER A 84 -16.90 0.96 14.66
CA SER A 84 -17.98 1.39 15.55
C SER A 84 -18.35 0.32 16.57
N LEU A 85 -18.67 0.74 17.78
CA LEU A 85 -19.38 -0.12 18.73
C LEU A 85 -20.79 -0.40 18.20
N ASN A 86 -21.24 -1.65 18.29
CA ASN A 86 -22.57 -2.07 17.78
C ASN A 86 -23.71 -1.22 18.34
N LYS A 87 -23.67 -0.87 19.63
CA LYS A 87 -24.69 -0.04 20.29
C LYS A 87 -24.82 1.38 19.73
N TYR A 88 -23.78 1.91 19.08
CA TYR A 88 -23.75 3.27 18.50
C TYR A 88 -23.75 3.25 16.96
N LEU A 89 -23.86 2.07 16.37
CA LEU A 89 -23.85 1.90 14.93
C LEU A 89 -24.87 2.78 14.18
N PRO A 90 -26.12 2.95 14.65
CA PRO A 90 -27.06 3.85 13.96
C PRO A 90 -26.54 5.27 13.80
N GLN A 91 -25.96 5.84 14.87
CA GLN A 91 -25.47 7.22 14.88
C GLN A 91 -24.20 7.37 14.05
N THR A 92 -23.29 6.40 14.14
CA THR A 92 -22.02 6.44 13.38
C THR A 92 -22.22 6.18 11.89
N LEU A 93 -23.21 5.37 11.52
CA LEU A 93 -23.62 5.17 10.13
C LEU A 93 -24.21 6.45 9.49
N GLU A 94 -24.98 7.25 10.24
CA GLU A 94 -25.48 8.54 9.75
C GLU A 94 -24.34 9.51 9.42
N ILE A 95 -23.29 9.50 10.24
CA ILE A 95 -22.08 10.30 9.99
C ILE A 95 -21.35 9.77 8.75
N LEU A 96 -21.14 8.45 8.66
CA LEU A 96 -20.51 7.83 7.51
C LEU A 96 -21.27 8.10 6.22
N GLU A 97 -22.60 7.98 6.24
CA GLU A 97 -23.44 8.29 5.09
C GLU A 97 -23.25 9.73 4.62
N SER A 98 -23.29 10.69 5.55
CA SER A 98 -23.07 12.10 5.27
C SER A 98 -21.70 12.37 4.63
N ILE A 99 -20.63 11.75 5.17
CA ILE A 99 -19.27 11.86 4.66
C ILE A 99 -19.15 11.31 3.22
N VAL A 100 -19.82 10.18 2.96
CA VAL A 100 -19.73 9.51 1.65
C VAL A 100 -20.59 10.19 0.59
N LYS A 101 -21.78 10.66 0.95
CA LYS A 101 -22.77 11.14 -0.01
C LYS A 101 -22.81 12.65 -0.18
N GLU A 102 -22.41 13.42 0.83
CA GLU A 102 -22.67 14.86 0.92
C GLU A 102 -21.45 15.72 1.30
N PRO A 103 -20.21 15.37 0.89
CA PRO A 103 -19.05 16.20 1.23
C PRO A 103 -19.09 17.54 0.49
N VAL A 104 -18.64 18.63 1.17
CA VAL A 104 -18.71 19.99 0.62
C VAL A 104 -17.36 20.58 0.24
N PHE A 105 -16.24 19.95 0.57
CA PHE A 105 -14.87 20.38 0.25
C PHE A 105 -14.60 21.84 0.62
N PRO A 106 -14.66 22.24 1.90
CA PRO A 106 -14.53 23.64 2.30
C PRO A 106 -13.12 24.16 2.00
N GLU A 107 -13.03 25.36 1.41
CA GLU A 107 -11.77 25.94 0.97
C GLU A 107 -10.81 26.25 2.14
N LYS A 108 -11.36 26.67 3.28
CA LYS A 108 -10.59 26.98 4.48
C LYS A 108 -9.88 25.75 5.03
N GLU A 109 -10.61 24.67 5.22
CA GLU A 109 -10.08 23.38 5.72
C GLU A 109 -9.09 22.77 4.74
N LEU A 110 -9.38 22.87 3.44
CA LEU A 110 -8.45 22.45 2.38
C LEU A 110 -7.14 23.23 2.46
N GLY A 111 -7.20 24.55 2.66
CA GLY A 111 -6.00 25.40 2.83
C GLY A 111 -5.11 24.91 3.96
N VAL A 112 -5.70 24.65 5.13
CA VAL A 112 -4.98 24.13 6.31
C VAL A 112 -4.33 22.77 6.01
N ILE A 113 -5.04 21.86 5.37
CA ILE A 113 -4.52 20.53 5.02
C ILE A 113 -3.37 20.65 4.03
N ILE A 114 -3.49 21.51 3.01
CA ILE A 114 -2.43 21.77 2.03
C ILE A 114 -1.18 22.29 2.72
N GLU A 115 -1.30 23.32 3.57
CA GLU A 115 -0.16 23.89 4.30
C GLU A 115 0.56 22.85 5.15
N ASN A 116 -0.18 22.07 5.93
CA ASN A 116 0.37 20.99 6.76
C ASN A 116 1.10 19.94 5.89
N ASN A 117 0.53 19.58 4.73
CA ASN A 117 1.17 18.62 3.83
C ASN A 117 2.43 19.20 3.17
N ILE A 118 2.45 20.47 2.80
CA ILE A 118 3.66 21.16 2.30
C ILE A 118 4.76 21.14 3.37
N GLN A 119 4.45 21.48 4.62
CA GLN A 119 5.42 21.44 5.71
C GLN A 119 5.99 20.02 5.90
N GLN A 120 5.12 19.01 5.92
CA GLN A 120 5.56 17.62 6.01
C GLN A 120 6.42 17.21 4.81
N PHE A 121 6.05 17.63 3.60
CA PHE A 121 6.84 17.39 2.39
C PHE A 121 8.23 18.01 2.48
N MET A 122 8.33 19.26 2.97
CA MET A 122 9.63 19.95 3.15
C MET A 122 10.51 19.24 4.19
N VAL A 123 9.93 18.84 5.33
CA VAL A 123 10.65 18.06 6.36
C VAL A 123 11.11 16.70 5.80
N ASN A 124 10.27 16.00 5.05
CA ASN A 124 10.65 14.72 4.45
C ASN A 124 11.72 14.91 3.36
N SER A 125 11.68 16.02 2.61
CA SER A 125 12.66 16.29 1.54
C SER A 125 14.08 16.57 2.06
N SER A 126 14.26 16.71 3.38
CA SER A 126 15.59 16.77 4.02
C SER A 126 16.12 15.40 4.47
N LYS A 127 15.37 14.31 4.28
CA LYS A 127 15.75 12.97 4.71
C LYS A 127 16.31 12.17 3.53
N VAL A 128 17.46 11.55 3.72
CA VAL A 128 18.11 10.72 2.69
C VAL A 128 17.25 9.56 2.24
N ASP A 129 16.52 8.92 3.16
CA ASP A 129 15.63 7.81 2.86
C ASP A 129 14.48 8.22 1.94
N PHE A 130 13.84 9.36 2.22
CA PHE A 130 12.78 9.90 1.37
C PHE A 130 13.27 10.22 -0.04
N LEU A 131 14.45 10.84 -0.15
CA LEU A 131 15.07 11.17 -1.43
C LEU A 131 15.43 9.89 -2.22
N ALA A 132 16.04 8.90 -1.54
CA ALA A 132 16.36 7.61 -2.14
C ALA A 132 15.11 6.87 -2.62
N HIS A 133 14.03 6.86 -1.81
CA HIS A 133 12.76 6.24 -2.21
C HIS A 133 12.19 6.87 -3.48
N ARG A 134 12.12 8.19 -3.53
CA ARG A 134 11.61 8.91 -4.70
C ARG A 134 12.44 8.62 -5.94
N ALA A 135 13.75 8.69 -5.82
CA ALA A 135 14.65 8.41 -6.93
C ALA A 135 14.54 6.96 -7.42
N MET A 136 14.37 5.98 -6.51
CA MET A 136 14.15 4.57 -6.86
C MET A 136 12.85 4.36 -7.62
N MET A 137 11.73 4.93 -7.15
CA MET A 137 10.44 4.82 -7.83
C MET A 137 10.51 5.38 -9.26
N LYS A 138 11.14 6.54 -9.44
CA LYS A 138 11.38 7.13 -10.76
C LYS A 138 12.32 6.27 -11.61
N ALA A 139 13.40 5.73 -11.02
CA ALA A 139 14.38 4.90 -11.74
C ALA A 139 13.79 3.61 -12.28
N VAL A 140 12.87 2.98 -11.53
CA VAL A 140 12.28 1.68 -11.90
C VAL A 140 11.06 1.86 -12.79
N TYR A 141 10.16 2.81 -12.47
CA TYR A 141 8.90 2.97 -13.19
C TYR A 141 8.90 4.07 -14.27
N GLY A 142 9.81 5.04 -14.18
CA GLY A 142 9.81 6.21 -15.06
C GLY A 142 8.82 7.30 -14.66
N GLU A 143 8.93 8.48 -15.26
CA GLU A 143 8.15 9.68 -14.86
C GLU A 143 6.67 9.66 -15.27
N VAL A 144 6.33 8.90 -16.30
CA VAL A 144 4.96 8.84 -16.84
C VAL A 144 4.10 7.86 -16.06
N HIS A 145 4.71 6.80 -15.55
CA HIS A 145 4.03 5.77 -14.78
C HIS A 145 3.55 6.31 -13.42
N PRO A 146 2.31 6.04 -12.97
CA PRO A 146 1.79 6.57 -11.71
C PRO A 146 2.64 6.25 -10.46
N CYS A 147 3.33 5.09 -10.45
CA CYS A 147 4.26 4.74 -9.36
C CYS A 147 5.57 5.53 -9.42
N GLY A 148 6.04 5.93 -10.61
CA GLY A 148 7.29 6.68 -10.79
C GLY A 148 7.11 8.19 -10.87
N ARG A 149 5.87 8.66 -11.07
CA ARG A 149 5.54 10.10 -11.12
C ARG A 149 5.64 10.72 -9.73
N LEU A 150 6.67 11.52 -9.52
CA LEU A 150 6.95 12.15 -8.24
C LEU A 150 6.10 13.40 -8.03
N VAL A 151 5.44 13.47 -6.88
CA VAL A 151 4.78 14.71 -6.42
C VAL A 151 5.84 15.79 -6.19
N GLN A 152 5.59 17.00 -6.69
CA GLN A 152 6.42 18.20 -6.48
C GLN A 152 5.69 19.21 -5.59
N LYS A 153 6.43 20.14 -4.98
CA LYS A 153 5.84 21.17 -4.14
C LYS A 153 4.78 22.00 -4.88
N GLU A 154 5.01 22.25 -6.15
CA GLU A 154 4.12 23.04 -7.03
C GLU A 154 2.78 22.33 -7.29
N ASP A 155 2.71 21.02 -7.17
CA ASP A 155 1.48 20.25 -7.36
C ASP A 155 0.42 20.57 -6.32
N TYR A 156 0.85 20.93 -5.10
CA TYR A 156 -0.07 21.34 -4.02
C TYR A 156 -0.86 22.61 -4.38
N GLY A 157 -0.23 23.56 -5.10
CA GLY A 157 -0.87 24.79 -5.55
C GLY A 157 -1.94 24.60 -6.64
N ARG A 158 -2.04 23.42 -7.22
CA ARG A 158 -3.04 23.09 -8.24
C ARG A 158 -4.31 22.44 -7.63
N ILE A 159 -4.27 22.12 -6.34
CA ILE A 159 -5.40 21.50 -5.64
C ILE A 159 -6.33 22.59 -5.14
N ASN A 160 -7.60 22.48 -5.50
CA ASN A 160 -8.67 23.39 -5.08
C ASN A 160 -10.01 22.62 -4.99
N PRO A 161 -11.06 23.19 -4.36
CA PRO A 161 -12.33 22.51 -4.17
C PRO A 161 -12.97 22.02 -5.48
N ALA A 162 -12.85 22.75 -6.58
CA ALA A 162 -13.43 22.37 -7.87
C ALA A 162 -12.78 21.10 -8.43
N VAL A 163 -11.44 21.02 -8.37
CA VAL A 163 -10.67 19.84 -8.79
C VAL A 163 -11.04 18.59 -7.96
N LEU A 164 -11.22 18.75 -6.65
CA LEU A 164 -11.62 17.66 -5.77
C LEU A 164 -13.05 17.22 -6.04
N LYS A 165 -13.94 18.18 -6.20
CA LYS A 165 -15.34 17.90 -6.50
C LYS A 165 -15.52 17.19 -7.85
N GLU A 166 -14.77 17.58 -8.87
CA GLU A 166 -14.78 16.89 -10.18
C GLU A 166 -14.40 15.42 -10.02
N PHE A 167 -13.34 15.14 -9.25
CA PHE A 167 -12.89 13.78 -9.01
C PHE A 167 -13.91 12.98 -8.19
N TYR A 168 -14.47 13.59 -7.14
CA TYR A 168 -15.52 12.99 -6.32
C TYR A 168 -16.74 12.65 -7.16
N ASP A 169 -17.31 13.61 -7.93
CA ASP A 169 -18.50 13.41 -8.76
C ASP A 169 -18.30 12.27 -9.79
N ARG A 170 -17.08 12.03 -10.24
CA ARG A 170 -16.73 10.99 -11.20
C ARG A 170 -16.55 9.59 -10.59
N HIS A 171 -15.97 9.52 -9.40
CA HIS A 171 -15.49 8.25 -8.82
C HIS A 171 -16.29 7.79 -7.60
N TYR A 172 -16.92 8.69 -6.84
CA TYR A 172 -17.66 8.32 -5.64
C TYR A 172 -19.15 8.13 -5.97
N HIS A 173 -19.47 6.91 -6.40
CA HIS A 173 -20.81 6.57 -6.91
C HIS A 173 -21.22 5.17 -6.44
N SER A 174 -22.52 4.93 -6.23
CA SER A 174 -23.04 3.64 -5.78
C SER A 174 -22.62 2.46 -6.66
N ARG A 175 -22.58 2.63 -7.99
CA ARG A 175 -22.15 1.59 -8.95
C ARG A 175 -20.64 1.34 -8.95
N ASN A 176 -19.87 2.17 -8.25
CA ASN A 176 -18.42 2.06 -8.08
C ASN A 176 -18.05 1.72 -6.64
N CYS A 177 -19.03 1.40 -5.80
CA CYS A 177 -18.84 1.18 -4.38
C CYS A 177 -18.95 -0.31 -4.04
N THR A 178 -17.93 -0.81 -3.35
CA THR A 178 -18.00 -2.12 -2.68
C THR A 178 -17.89 -1.89 -1.18
N ILE A 179 -18.81 -2.47 -0.43
CA ILE A 179 -18.83 -2.40 1.03
C ILE A 179 -18.44 -3.77 1.59
N TYR A 180 -17.52 -3.75 2.55
CA TYR A 180 -17.20 -4.90 3.39
C TYR A 180 -17.60 -4.58 4.82
N VAL A 181 -18.27 -5.53 5.47
CA VAL A 181 -18.65 -5.42 6.86
C VAL A 181 -18.09 -6.61 7.61
N SER A 182 -17.33 -6.34 8.65
CA SER A 182 -16.66 -7.38 9.42
C SER A 182 -16.77 -7.13 10.92
N GLY A 183 -16.64 -8.21 11.72
CA GLY A 183 -16.81 -8.17 13.17
C GLY A 183 -18.08 -8.89 13.61
N LYS A 184 -18.66 -8.50 14.72
CA LYS A 184 -19.95 -9.05 15.18
C LYS A 184 -21.10 -8.38 14.44
N VAL A 185 -21.45 -8.95 13.29
CA VAL A 185 -22.40 -8.39 12.34
C VAL A 185 -23.76 -9.07 12.50
N GLY A 186 -24.70 -8.43 13.22
CA GLY A 186 -26.07 -8.92 13.30
C GLY A 186 -26.95 -8.46 12.13
N ASP A 187 -28.10 -9.10 11.95
CA ASP A 187 -29.06 -8.77 10.88
C ASP A 187 -29.50 -7.30 10.87
N ASP A 188 -29.55 -6.64 12.04
CA ASP A 188 -29.89 -5.22 12.14
C ASP A 188 -28.81 -4.33 11.52
N CYS A 189 -27.54 -4.70 11.68
CA CYS A 189 -26.42 -4.01 11.05
C CYS A 189 -26.53 -4.08 9.53
N VAL A 190 -26.72 -5.27 8.97
CA VAL A 190 -26.88 -5.49 7.52
C VAL A 190 -28.05 -4.68 6.96
N ARG A 191 -29.22 -4.78 7.60
CA ARG A 191 -30.42 -4.02 7.18
C ARG A 191 -30.17 -2.51 7.15
N ARG A 192 -29.50 -1.95 8.17
CA ARG A 192 -29.19 -0.50 8.21
C ARG A 192 -28.25 -0.08 7.07
N ILE A 193 -27.25 -0.90 6.76
CA ILE A 193 -26.35 -0.64 5.64
C ILE A 193 -27.11 -0.71 4.31
N GLU A 194 -27.98 -1.70 4.12
CA GLU A 194 -28.84 -1.82 2.95
C GLU A 194 -29.79 -0.62 2.82
N ASP A 195 -30.38 -0.17 3.94
CA ASP A 195 -31.29 0.98 3.96
C ASP A 195 -30.55 2.28 3.60
N MET A 196 -29.36 2.50 4.14
CA MET A 196 -28.60 3.73 3.93
C MET A 196 -27.85 3.76 2.61
N PHE A 197 -27.21 2.65 2.21
CA PHE A 197 -26.31 2.62 1.06
C PHE A 197 -26.83 1.82 -0.14
N GLY A 198 -27.92 1.06 0.01
CA GLY A 198 -28.37 0.10 -1.01
C GLY A 198 -29.62 0.52 -1.79
N LYS A 199 -30.46 1.40 -1.25
CA LYS A 199 -31.76 1.75 -1.85
C LYS A 199 -31.64 2.79 -2.95
N GLU A 200 -31.03 3.92 -2.66
CA GLU A 200 -30.92 5.06 -3.57
C GLU A 200 -29.56 5.13 -4.23
N VAL A 201 -29.56 5.50 -5.51
CA VAL A 201 -28.32 5.81 -6.22
C VAL A 201 -27.71 7.08 -5.64
N PHE A 202 -26.49 7.02 -5.18
CA PHE A 202 -25.70 8.20 -4.80
C PHE A 202 -24.57 8.44 -5.79
N GLY A 203 -24.03 9.65 -5.77
CA GLY A 203 -23.03 10.12 -6.74
C GLY A 203 -23.69 10.64 -8.03
N LYS A 204 -22.90 11.32 -8.85
CA LYS A 204 -23.32 11.94 -10.11
C LYS A 204 -22.49 11.42 -11.26
N ASP A 205 -23.06 11.46 -12.46
CA ASP A 205 -22.32 11.24 -13.72
C ASP A 205 -21.43 9.99 -13.76
N PHE A 206 -21.90 8.89 -13.17
CA PHE A 206 -21.13 7.65 -13.15
C PHE A 206 -20.67 7.24 -14.56
N ARG A 207 -19.38 7.18 -14.71
CA ARG A 207 -18.72 6.51 -15.84
C ARG A 207 -17.82 5.45 -15.26
N LYS A 208 -17.95 4.21 -15.76
CA LYS A 208 -17.05 3.13 -15.34
C LYS A 208 -15.62 3.60 -15.50
N PRO A 209 -14.79 3.52 -14.46
CA PRO A 209 -13.39 3.91 -14.56
C PRO A 209 -12.68 3.16 -15.70
N GLU A 210 -11.99 3.89 -16.55
CA GLU A 210 -11.15 3.28 -17.59
C GLU A 210 -9.93 2.64 -16.92
N ARG A 211 -9.71 1.38 -17.22
CA ARG A 211 -8.50 0.69 -16.78
C ARG A 211 -7.35 1.14 -17.70
N ARG A 212 -6.60 2.12 -17.24
CA ARG A 212 -5.43 2.64 -17.95
C ARG A 212 -4.26 1.71 -17.71
N GLU A 213 -3.66 1.24 -18.79
CA GLU A 213 -2.38 0.54 -18.72
C GLU A 213 -1.24 1.55 -18.80
N PHE A 214 -0.31 1.43 -17.87
CA PHE A 214 0.92 2.20 -17.85
C PHE A 214 2.10 1.25 -17.97
N ILE A 215 2.89 1.41 -19.02
CA ILE A 215 4.08 0.59 -19.21
C ILE A 215 5.24 1.27 -18.48
N PRO A 216 5.87 0.61 -17.50
CA PRO A 216 7.03 1.18 -16.82
C PRO A 216 8.23 1.28 -17.77
N VAL A 217 8.94 2.40 -17.69
CA VAL A 217 10.16 2.64 -18.45
C VAL A 217 11.31 2.88 -17.47
N SER A 218 12.04 1.83 -17.17
CA SER A 218 13.17 1.92 -16.24
C SER A 218 14.29 2.79 -16.83
N SER A 219 14.98 3.54 -15.96
CA SER A 219 16.16 4.32 -16.31
C SER A 219 17.22 3.46 -17.00
N MET A 220 17.97 4.04 -17.91
CA MET A 220 19.16 3.40 -18.48
C MET A 220 20.32 3.36 -17.49
N ASP A 221 20.39 4.34 -16.60
CA ASP A 221 21.44 4.41 -15.58
C ASP A 221 21.28 3.27 -14.57
N LYS A 222 22.36 2.53 -14.34
CA LYS A 222 22.40 1.51 -13.29
C LYS A 222 22.48 2.12 -11.91
N ARG A 223 23.28 3.19 -11.76
CA ARG A 223 23.51 3.88 -10.48
C ARG A 223 23.08 5.35 -10.56
N ILE A 224 22.32 5.76 -9.56
CA ILE A 224 21.83 7.14 -9.40
C ILE A 224 22.27 7.63 -8.03
N PHE A 225 22.94 8.75 -8.00
CA PHE A 225 23.38 9.39 -6.75
C PHE A 225 22.57 10.68 -6.53
N VAL A 226 21.95 10.78 -5.35
CA VAL A 226 21.23 11.98 -4.89
C VAL A 226 22.05 12.59 -3.76
N GLU A 227 22.77 13.66 -4.06
CA GLU A 227 23.66 14.29 -3.10
C GLU A 227 22.89 14.96 -1.97
N HIS A 228 23.34 14.69 -0.75
CA HIS A 228 22.93 15.37 0.47
C HIS A 228 24.20 15.67 1.29
N ALA A 229 24.78 16.84 1.06
CA ALA A 229 26.14 17.16 1.51
C ALA A 229 26.34 17.06 3.04
N ASP A 230 25.31 17.32 3.82
CA ASP A 230 25.34 17.32 5.29
C ASP A 230 24.88 15.98 5.89
N ALA A 231 24.62 14.97 5.08
CA ALA A 231 24.13 13.68 5.57
C ALA A 231 25.22 12.92 6.35
N MET A 232 24.88 12.52 7.55
CA MET A 232 25.74 11.66 8.40
C MET A 232 25.73 10.21 7.95
N GLN A 233 24.65 9.78 7.29
CA GLN A 233 24.47 8.44 6.75
C GLN A 233 23.93 8.54 5.31
N SER A 234 24.15 7.47 4.54
CA SER A 234 23.56 7.31 3.22
C SER A 234 22.41 6.31 3.26
N ALA A 235 21.29 6.64 2.62
CA ALA A 235 20.27 5.68 2.28
C ALA A 235 20.65 4.99 0.96
N VAL A 236 20.66 3.66 0.98
CA VAL A 236 20.92 2.81 -0.19
C VAL A 236 19.65 2.05 -0.52
N ARG A 237 19.18 2.18 -1.75
CA ARG A 237 18.10 1.39 -2.29
C ARG A 237 18.56 0.68 -3.55
N MET A 238 18.29 -0.61 -3.63
CA MET A 238 18.56 -1.38 -4.83
C MET A 238 17.25 -2.01 -5.29
N GLY A 239 16.82 -1.78 -6.54
CA GLY A 239 15.51 -2.24 -6.97
C GLY A 239 15.40 -2.45 -8.47
N MET A 240 14.45 -3.30 -8.85
CA MET A 240 14.13 -3.60 -10.24
C MET A 240 12.65 -3.99 -10.38
N LEU A 241 12.12 -3.92 -11.61
CA LEU A 241 10.81 -4.52 -11.90
C LEU A 241 10.84 -6.02 -11.58
N SER A 242 9.82 -6.46 -10.89
CA SER A 242 9.57 -7.85 -10.52
C SER A 242 8.36 -8.40 -11.27
N LEU A 243 7.91 -9.56 -10.85
CA LEU A 243 6.76 -10.25 -11.43
C LEU A 243 5.46 -9.49 -11.17
N GLU A 244 4.53 -9.64 -12.10
CA GLU A 244 3.13 -9.32 -11.84
C GLU A 244 2.54 -10.37 -10.88
N ARG A 245 1.56 -9.97 -10.08
CA ARG A 245 0.99 -10.82 -9.03
C ARG A 245 0.29 -12.09 -9.53
N HIS A 246 -0.10 -12.14 -10.82
CA HIS A 246 -0.70 -13.33 -11.45
C HIS A 246 0.31 -14.24 -12.16
N HIS A 247 1.61 -13.92 -12.10
CA HIS A 247 2.65 -14.78 -12.67
C HIS A 247 2.74 -16.10 -11.89
N PRO A 248 2.90 -17.27 -12.56
CA PRO A 248 2.98 -18.58 -11.89
C PRO A 248 4.05 -18.66 -10.79
N ASP A 249 5.19 -18.02 -10.99
CA ASP A 249 6.29 -18.02 -10.02
C ASP A 249 6.08 -17.02 -8.87
N TYR A 250 5.03 -16.19 -8.88
CA TYR A 250 4.86 -15.07 -7.96
C TYR A 250 4.90 -15.48 -6.48
N LEU A 251 4.08 -16.45 -6.09
CA LEU A 251 3.96 -16.89 -4.70
C LEU A 251 5.27 -17.50 -4.18
N LYS A 252 5.92 -18.35 -4.98
CA LYS A 252 7.22 -18.94 -4.65
C LYS A 252 8.33 -17.88 -4.60
N THR A 253 8.30 -16.88 -5.52
CA THR A 253 9.25 -15.75 -5.50
C THR A 253 9.14 -14.94 -4.20
N ARG A 254 7.95 -14.79 -3.64
CA ARG A 254 7.80 -14.15 -2.32
C ARG A 254 8.52 -14.91 -1.20
N VAL A 255 8.52 -16.25 -1.24
CA VAL A 255 9.28 -17.06 -0.28
C VAL A 255 10.78 -16.81 -0.44
N MET A 256 11.28 -16.83 -1.68
CA MET A 256 12.68 -16.55 -2.00
C MET A 256 13.09 -15.14 -1.51
N VAL A 257 12.26 -14.10 -1.76
CA VAL A 257 12.54 -12.74 -1.30
C VAL A 257 12.50 -12.64 0.23
N THR A 258 11.61 -13.38 0.90
CA THR A 258 11.56 -13.43 2.37
C THR A 258 12.85 -14.04 2.93
N LEU A 259 13.32 -15.14 2.39
CA LEU A 259 14.59 -15.76 2.74
C LEU A 259 15.75 -14.79 2.52
N PHE A 260 15.77 -14.09 1.40
CA PHE A 260 16.83 -13.16 1.04
C PHE A 260 16.93 -11.97 2.00
N GLY A 261 15.80 -11.30 2.30
CA GLY A 261 15.83 -10.08 3.12
C GLY A 261 14.49 -9.71 3.79
N GLY A 262 13.50 -10.62 3.81
CA GLY A 262 12.13 -10.28 4.24
C GLY A 262 11.86 -10.43 5.74
N TYR A 263 12.81 -10.91 6.54
CA TYR A 263 12.64 -11.06 7.99
C TYR A 263 13.96 -10.90 8.73
N PHE A 264 13.91 -10.86 10.07
CA PHE A 264 15.08 -10.56 10.90
C PHE A 264 16.23 -11.58 10.75
N GLY A 265 15.92 -12.86 10.58
CA GLY A 265 16.90 -13.93 10.35
C GLY A 265 17.28 -14.16 8.88
N SER A 266 16.95 -13.24 7.98
CA SER A 266 17.23 -13.35 6.55
C SER A 266 18.73 -13.23 6.23
N ARG A 267 19.15 -13.68 5.05
CA ARG A 267 20.55 -13.65 4.61
C ARG A 267 21.17 -12.27 4.66
N LEU A 268 20.49 -11.25 4.12
CA LEU A 268 20.97 -9.88 4.17
C LEU A 268 21.17 -9.38 5.60
N MET A 269 20.24 -9.70 6.50
CA MET A 269 20.36 -9.31 7.91
C MET A 269 21.53 -10.01 8.60
N SER A 270 21.65 -11.32 8.43
CA SER A 270 22.71 -12.12 9.05
C SER A 270 24.10 -11.70 8.56
N ASN A 271 24.28 -11.53 7.24
CA ASN A 271 25.58 -11.12 6.68
C ASN A 271 25.88 -9.64 7.00
N ILE A 272 25.02 -8.72 6.54
CA ILE A 272 25.37 -7.29 6.45
C ILE A 272 25.21 -6.58 7.79
N ARG A 273 24.20 -6.96 8.58
CA ARG A 273 23.99 -6.39 9.91
C ARG A 273 24.77 -7.12 11.00
N GLU A 274 24.60 -8.45 11.12
CA GLU A 274 25.12 -9.19 12.26
C GLU A 274 26.61 -9.50 12.11
N GLU A 275 27.05 -10.01 10.95
CA GLU A 275 28.44 -10.39 10.72
C GLU A 275 29.35 -9.19 10.41
N LYS A 276 28.93 -8.32 9.47
CA LYS A 276 29.74 -7.18 9.00
C LYS A 276 29.53 -5.91 9.81
N GLY A 277 28.35 -5.71 10.42
CA GLY A 277 28.03 -4.52 11.19
C GLY A 277 27.93 -3.24 10.36
N TYR A 278 27.64 -3.34 9.05
CA TYR A 278 27.61 -2.18 8.16
C TYR A 278 26.35 -1.33 8.33
N THR A 279 25.28 -1.90 8.84
CA THR A 279 23.99 -1.22 9.00
C THR A 279 23.29 -1.66 10.27
N TYR A 280 22.36 -0.81 10.76
CA TYR A 280 21.43 -1.20 11.81
C TYR A 280 20.34 -2.15 11.30
N GLY A 281 20.01 -2.08 10.01
CA GLY A 281 19.02 -2.95 9.40
C GLY A 281 19.00 -2.84 7.88
N ILE A 282 18.75 -3.98 7.25
CA ILE A 282 18.57 -4.10 5.80
C ILE A 282 17.38 -5.01 5.54
N SER A 283 16.59 -4.68 4.54
CA SER A 283 15.43 -5.49 4.17
C SER A 283 15.30 -5.61 2.66
N ALA A 284 14.75 -6.73 2.21
CA ALA A 284 14.27 -6.91 0.84
C ALA A 284 12.78 -7.23 0.83
N GLY A 285 12.06 -6.69 -0.14
CA GLY A 285 10.63 -6.91 -0.26
C GLY A 285 10.10 -6.62 -1.67
N ILE A 286 8.84 -6.94 -1.87
CA ILE A 286 8.11 -6.63 -3.11
C ILE A 286 7.13 -5.49 -2.81
N VAL A 287 7.32 -4.37 -3.50
CA VAL A 287 6.40 -3.22 -3.45
C VAL A 287 5.31 -3.43 -4.46
N SER A 288 4.07 -3.49 -3.96
CA SER A 288 2.89 -3.71 -4.79
C SER A 288 2.58 -2.49 -5.66
N CYS A 289 2.36 -2.76 -6.94
CA CYS A 289 1.95 -1.78 -7.94
C CYS A 289 1.03 -2.49 -8.95
N PRO A 290 0.01 -1.83 -9.51
CA PRO A 290 -0.74 -2.41 -10.62
C PRO A 290 0.18 -2.69 -11.81
N GLY A 291 0.14 -3.91 -12.35
CA GLY A 291 1.09 -4.42 -13.33
C GLY A 291 2.36 -4.97 -12.68
N PRO A 292 3.55 -4.81 -13.31
CA PRO A 292 4.81 -5.27 -12.75
C PRO A 292 5.10 -4.61 -11.39
N GLU A 293 5.31 -5.43 -10.37
CA GLU A 293 5.69 -4.99 -9.04
C GLU A 293 7.19 -4.63 -8.99
N MET A 294 7.67 -4.12 -7.87
CA MET A 294 9.09 -3.80 -7.70
C MET A 294 9.69 -4.61 -6.56
N LEU A 295 10.72 -5.40 -6.88
CA LEU A 295 11.62 -5.91 -5.84
C LEU A 295 12.53 -4.76 -5.42
N VAL A 296 12.65 -4.54 -4.11
CA VAL A 296 13.51 -3.48 -3.56
C VAL A 296 14.22 -3.96 -2.31
N ILE A 297 15.49 -3.58 -2.20
CA ILE A 297 16.34 -3.73 -1.02
C ILE A 297 16.53 -2.33 -0.44
N ASN A 298 16.36 -2.18 0.87
CA ASN A 298 16.41 -0.90 1.56
C ASN A 298 17.32 -0.98 2.77
N THR A 299 18.19 0.02 2.92
CA THR A 299 19.02 0.17 4.11
C THR A 299 19.52 1.60 4.26
N GLU A 300 19.94 1.95 5.46
CA GLU A 300 20.74 3.15 5.75
C GLU A 300 22.06 2.69 6.39
N THR A 301 23.16 3.36 6.02
CA THR A 301 24.49 2.99 6.47
C THR A 301 25.39 4.22 6.58
N ALA A 302 26.50 4.13 7.33
CA ALA A 302 27.53 5.15 7.30
C ALA A 302 28.11 5.30 5.88
N ASN A 303 28.47 6.53 5.49
CA ASN A 303 28.86 6.85 4.12
C ASN A 303 30.02 5.96 3.61
N GLU A 304 30.95 5.56 4.49
CA GLU A 304 32.09 4.69 4.19
C GLU A 304 31.71 3.24 3.89
N PHE A 305 30.56 2.76 4.37
CA PHE A 305 30.13 1.38 4.17
C PHE A 305 29.21 1.19 2.95
N VAL A 306 28.87 2.23 2.23
CA VAL A 306 27.97 2.15 1.05
C VAL A 306 28.51 1.14 0.03
N GLU A 307 29.75 1.28 -0.40
CA GLU A 307 30.32 0.38 -1.42
C GLU A 307 30.56 -1.05 -0.91
N PRO A 308 31.12 -1.26 0.31
CA PRO A 308 31.19 -2.61 0.87
C PRO A 308 29.82 -3.29 0.98
N LEU A 309 28.81 -2.58 1.47
CA LEU A 309 27.46 -3.10 1.64
C LEU A 309 26.82 -3.51 0.29
N ILE A 310 26.95 -2.69 -0.74
CA ILE A 310 26.44 -3.02 -2.08
C ILE A 310 27.12 -4.29 -2.62
N ARG A 311 28.43 -4.46 -2.40
CA ARG A 311 29.13 -5.69 -2.78
C ARG A 311 28.59 -6.92 -2.06
N GLU A 312 28.30 -6.82 -0.76
CA GLU A 312 27.71 -7.93 -0.01
C GLU A 312 26.30 -8.29 -0.50
N VAL A 313 25.46 -7.29 -0.87
CA VAL A 313 24.15 -7.57 -1.49
C VAL A 313 24.33 -8.39 -2.78
N TYR A 314 25.27 -8.01 -3.65
CA TYR A 314 25.53 -8.77 -4.88
C TYR A 314 26.11 -10.16 -4.57
N HIS A 315 26.95 -10.30 -3.56
CA HIS A 315 27.47 -11.58 -3.12
C HIS A 315 26.34 -12.52 -2.67
N GLU A 316 25.39 -12.04 -1.85
CA GLU A 316 24.24 -12.85 -1.44
C GLU A 316 23.33 -13.24 -2.60
N ILE A 317 23.18 -12.39 -3.62
CA ILE A 317 22.49 -12.75 -4.85
C ILE A 317 23.23 -13.89 -5.57
N ASP A 318 24.56 -13.80 -5.67
CA ASP A 318 25.38 -14.86 -6.28
C ASP A 318 25.26 -16.18 -5.52
N CYS A 319 25.29 -16.15 -4.20
CA CYS A 319 25.08 -17.34 -3.37
C CYS A 319 23.70 -17.97 -3.63
N LEU A 320 22.63 -17.17 -3.68
CA LEU A 320 21.29 -17.69 -3.96
C LEU A 320 21.16 -18.31 -5.35
N GLN A 321 21.88 -17.78 -6.34
CA GLN A 321 21.82 -18.26 -7.72
C GLN A 321 22.66 -19.54 -7.96
N ASN A 322 23.73 -19.73 -7.20
CA ASN A 322 24.69 -20.80 -7.48
C ASN A 322 24.65 -21.95 -6.45
N ASP A 323 24.30 -21.63 -5.19
CA ASP A 323 24.33 -22.59 -4.09
C ASP A 323 22.92 -23.03 -3.70
N LEU A 324 22.79 -24.25 -3.22
CA LEU A 324 21.53 -24.71 -2.61
C LEU A 324 21.42 -24.12 -1.20
N VAL A 325 20.23 -23.63 -0.87
CA VAL A 325 19.90 -23.16 0.47
C VAL A 325 19.89 -24.36 1.43
N PRO A 326 20.53 -24.29 2.60
CA PRO A 326 20.46 -25.32 3.63
C PRO A 326 19.00 -25.60 4.04
N GLU A 327 18.67 -26.88 4.21
CA GLU A 327 17.32 -27.30 4.63
C GLU A 327 16.84 -26.64 5.91
N GLU A 328 17.75 -26.44 6.88
CA GLU A 328 17.42 -25.79 8.15
C GLU A 328 17.04 -24.32 7.96
N GLU A 329 17.76 -23.61 7.08
CA GLU A 329 17.47 -22.21 6.74
C GLU A 329 16.10 -22.11 6.06
N LEU A 330 15.83 -22.97 5.08
CA LEU A 330 14.55 -23.01 4.39
C LEU A 330 13.38 -23.35 5.36
N ALA A 331 13.60 -24.31 6.28
CA ALA A 331 12.62 -24.65 7.30
C ALA A 331 12.29 -23.46 8.22
N MET A 332 13.29 -22.65 8.62
CA MET A 332 13.04 -21.44 9.42
C MET A 332 12.17 -20.43 8.67
N VAL A 333 12.46 -20.17 7.39
CA VAL A 333 11.65 -19.25 6.58
C VAL A 333 10.23 -19.74 6.41
N LYS A 334 10.05 -21.03 6.13
CA LYS A 334 8.71 -21.66 6.03
C LYS A 334 7.92 -21.46 7.32
N ASN A 335 8.52 -21.78 8.47
CA ASN A 335 7.88 -21.62 9.76
C ASN A 335 7.54 -20.16 10.07
N TYR A 336 8.43 -19.23 9.76
CA TYR A 336 8.18 -17.80 9.89
C TYR A 336 6.97 -17.37 9.07
N MET A 337 6.94 -17.70 7.76
CA MET A 337 5.86 -17.31 6.87
C MET A 337 4.52 -17.96 7.23
N LEU A 338 4.51 -19.23 7.65
CA LEU A 338 3.32 -19.89 8.12
C LEU A 338 2.78 -19.23 9.40
N GLY A 339 3.65 -18.81 10.32
CA GLY A 339 3.26 -18.06 11.51
C GLY A 339 2.66 -16.69 11.17
N GLU A 340 3.23 -15.96 10.18
CA GLU A 340 2.67 -14.71 9.69
C GLU A 340 1.29 -14.91 9.04
N MET A 341 1.14 -15.97 8.23
CA MET A 341 -0.16 -16.30 7.62
C MET A 341 -1.21 -16.61 8.69
N CYS A 342 -0.87 -17.35 9.75
CA CYS A 342 -1.80 -17.61 10.85
C CYS A 342 -2.26 -16.29 11.50
N ARG A 343 -1.35 -15.36 11.77
CA ARG A 343 -1.70 -14.04 12.33
C ARG A 343 -2.60 -13.22 11.41
N SER A 344 -2.40 -13.32 10.09
CA SER A 344 -3.20 -12.59 9.11
C SER A 344 -4.67 -13.05 9.06
N TYR A 345 -5.01 -14.14 9.74
CA TYR A 345 -6.37 -14.70 9.77
C TYR A 345 -6.93 -14.83 11.18
N GLU A 346 -6.28 -14.26 12.18
CA GLU A 346 -6.62 -14.44 13.60
C GLU A 346 -7.89 -13.68 14.01
N SER A 347 -8.15 -12.51 13.41
CA SER A 347 -9.31 -11.70 13.73
C SER A 347 -10.26 -11.53 12.55
N ALA A 348 -11.53 -11.21 12.84
CA ALA A 348 -12.50 -10.86 11.81
C ALA A 348 -11.99 -9.72 10.89
N PHE A 349 -11.28 -8.76 11.45
CA PHE A 349 -10.78 -7.61 10.69
C PHE A 349 -9.60 -7.99 9.81
N SER A 350 -8.63 -8.74 10.31
CA SER A 350 -7.50 -9.22 9.51
C SER A 350 -7.95 -10.19 8.41
N LEU A 351 -8.94 -11.02 8.68
CA LEU A 351 -9.54 -11.90 7.68
C LEU A 351 -10.27 -11.10 6.58
N ALA A 352 -10.97 -10.03 6.96
CA ALA A 352 -11.59 -9.12 5.99
C ALA A 352 -10.56 -8.40 5.14
N ASP A 353 -9.43 -7.97 5.71
CA ASP A 353 -8.30 -7.37 4.96
C ASP A 353 -7.73 -8.34 3.94
N ALA A 354 -7.51 -9.59 4.34
CA ALA A 354 -7.04 -10.64 3.46
C ALA A 354 -8.02 -10.92 2.32
N TRP A 355 -9.33 -10.96 2.63
CA TRP A 355 -10.37 -11.17 1.61
C TRP A 355 -10.49 -9.97 0.65
N MET A 356 -10.48 -8.72 1.17
CA MET A 356 -10.43 -7.51 0.34
C MET A 356 -9.22 -7.54 -0.60
N PHE A 357 -8.04 -7.91 -0.08
CA PHE A 357 -6.83 -8.03 -0.89
C PHE A 357 -6.99 -9.01 -2.04
N VAL A 358 -7.55 -10.20 -1.80
CA VAL A 358 -7.81 -11.20 -2.85
C VAL A 358 -8.73 -10.64 -3.92
N GLN A 359 -9.82 -9.99 -3.53
CA GLN A 359 -10.81 -9.46 -4.46
C GLN A 359 -10.29 -8.28 -5.28
N VAL A 360 -9.68 -7.27 -4.64
CA VAL A 360 -9.14 -6.10 -5.36
C VAL A 360 -7.93 -6.46 -6.23
N SER A 361 -7.24 -7.54 -5.90
CA SER A 361 -6.14 -8.06 -6.71
C SER A 361 -6.60 -8.96 -7.86
N GLY A 362 -7.88 -9.34 -7.90
CA GLY A 362 -8.43 -10.23 -8.92
C GLY A 362 -7.97 -11.68 -8.79
N PHE A 363 -7.57 -12.11 -7.59
CA PHE A 363 -7.25 -13.51 -7.33
C PHE A 363 -8.51 -14.38 -7.22
N GLY A 364 -8.37 -15.68 -7.50
CA GLY A 364 -9.43 -16.67 -7.31
C GLY A 364 -9.57 -17.11 -5.84
N ASP A 365 -10.63 -17.88 -5.59
CA ASP A 365 -10.96 -18.40 -4.25
C ASP A 365 -9.89 -19.34 -3.68
N THR A 366 -9.04 -19.93 -4.54
CA THR A 366 -7.94 -20.82 -4.14
C THR A 366 -6.68 -20.08 -3.66
N HIS A 367 -6.65 -18.74 -3.76
CA HIS A 367 -5.42 -17.96 -3.49
C HIS A 367 -4.78 -18.26 -2.13
N PHE A 368 -5.59 -18.43 -1.08
CA PHE A 368 -5.08 -18.74 0.26
C PHE A 368 -4.43 -20.10 0.32
N GLU A 369 -5.05 -21.11 -0.32
CA GLU A 369 -4.50 -22.45 -0.40
C GLU A 369 -3.24 -22.49 -1.27
N ASP A 370 -3.25 -21.79 -2.41
CA ASP A 370 -2.10 -21.68 -3.30
C ASP A 370 -0.91 -21.01 -2.61
N ALA A 371 -1.16 -19.95 -1.82
CA ALA A 371 -0.13 -19.28 -1.04
C ALA A 371 0.45 -20.18 0.05
N LEU A 372 -0.41 -20.94 0.74
CA LEU A 372 0.00 -21.91 1.77
C LEU A 372 0.85 -23.02 1.16
N ASN A 373 0.42 -23.58 0.03
CA ASN A 373 1.12 -24.65 -0.69
C ASN A 373 2.47 -24.15 -1.23
N ALA A 374 2.53 -22.92 -1.76
CA ALA A 374 3.79 -22.33 -2.21
C ALA A 374 4.83 -22.26 -1.10
N VAL A 375 4.44 -21.95 0.14
CA VAL A 375 5.36 -21.95 1.30
C VAL A 375 5.74 -23.37 1.72
N ARG A 376 4.78 -24.31 1.76
CA ARG A 376 5.03 -25.67 2.23
C ARG A 376 5.92 -26.47 1.30
N ASP A 377 5.67 -26.36 -0.02
CA ASP A 377 6.20 -27.29 -1.02
C ASP A 377 7.48 -26.80 -1.70
N ILE A 378 7.86 -25.53 -1.50
CA ILE A 378 9.08 -24.95 -2.09
C ILE A 378 10.33 -25.71 -1.61
N THR A 379 11.25 -25.97 -2.54
CA THR A 379 12.50 -26.70 -2.28
C THR A 379 13.73 -25.79 -2.42
N PRO A 380 14.93 -26.21 -1.94
CA PRO A 380 16.16 -25.49 -2.19
C PRO A 380 16.46 -25.28 -3.68
N GLU A 381 16.12 -26.26 -4.52
CA GLU A 381 16.26 -26.17 -5.98
C GLU A 381 15.34 -25.10 -6.57
N ASP A 382 14.09 -25.03 -6.11
CA ASP A 382 13.15 -23.97 -6.50
C ASP A 382 13.72 -22.58 -6.17
N ILE A 383 14.26 -22.38 -4.96
CA ILE A 383 14.86 -21.10 -4.54
C ILE A 383 15.99 -20.70 -5.48
N ARG A 384 16.91 -21.62 -5.78
CA ARG A 384 18.02 -21.35 -6.70
C ARG A 384 17.54 -21.03 -8.10
N GLU A 385 16.56 -21.79 -8.62
CA GLU A 385 15.99 -21.56 -9.95
C GLU A 385 15.30 -20.19 -10.03
N LEU A 386 14.49 -19.84 -9.04
CA LEU A 386 13.80 -18.55 -8.97
C LEU A 386 14.80 -17.39 -8.83
N ALA A 387 15.85 -17.54 -8.04
CA ALA A 387 16.92 -16.53 -7.94
C ALA A 387 17.61 -16.33 -9.29
N GLY A 388 17.92 -17.41 -10.02
CA GLY A 388 18.49 -17.33 -11.36
C GLY A 388 17.59 -16.65 -12.38
N LYS A 389 16.26 -16.88 -12.29
CA LYS A 389 15.29 -16.28 -13.21
C LYS A 389 14.94 -14.83 -12.87
N HIS A 390 14.78 -14.51 -11.58
CA HIS A 390 14.10 -13.29 -11.14
C HIS A 390 14.97 -12.30 -10.35
N LEU A 391 16.21 -12.64 -9.95
CA LEU A 391 17.18 -11.71 -9.35
C LEU A 391 18.26 -11.30 -10.36
N CYS A 392 17.85 -10.56 -11.40
CA CYS A 392 18.78 -10.14 -12.47
C CYS A 392 19.61 -8.93 -12.01
N LYS A 393 20.90 -9.16 -11.73
CA LYS A 393 21.86 -8.13 -11.25
C LYS A 393 22.02 -6.97 -12.23
N GLU A 394 21.92 -7.22 -13.52
CA GLU A 394 22.04 -6.21 -14.59
C GLU A 394 20.85 -5.23 -14.59
N LYS A 395 19.67 -5.71 -14.20
CA LYS A 395 18.45 -4.91 -14.12
C LYS A 395 18.31 -4.15 -12.80
N LEU A 396 19.07 -4.56 -11.77
CA LEU A 396 19.01 -3.98 -10.45
C LEU A 396 19.57 -2.55 -10.47
N LYS A 397 18.71 -1.56 -10.23
CA LYS A 397 19.09 -0.15 -10.08
C LYS A 397 19.65 0.09 -8.68
N GLU A 398 20.66 0.92 -8.58
CA GLU A 398 21.28 1.34 -7.33
C GLU A 398 21.00 2.84 -7.14
N VAL A 399 20.30 3.17 -6.09
CA VAL A 399 20.06 4.58 -5.70
C VAL A 399 20.73 4.81 -4.35
N ILE A 400 21.57 5.81 -4.32
CA ILE A 400 22.30 6.22 -3.11
C ILE A 400 21.93 7.68 -2.84
N SER A 401 21.37 7.96 -1.68
CA SER A 401 21.17 9.34 -1.23
C SER A 401 21.99 9.59 0.01
N GLY A 402 22.92 10.54 -0.06
CA GLY A 402 23.84 10.80 1.02
C GLY A 402 24.98 11.74 0.63
N LYS A 403 26.04 11.76 1.44
CA LYS A 403 27.23 12.54 1.16
C LYS A 403 28.13 11.76 0.20
N LYS A 404 28.52 12.42 -0.90
CA LYS A 404 29.48 11.83 -1.85
C LYS A 404 30.86 11.75 -1.18
N MET A 405 31.37 10.54 -1.05
CA MET A 405 32.75 10.33 -0.60
C MET A 405 33.69 10.60 -1.79
N SER A 406 34.71 11.40 -1.54
CA SER A 406 35.74 11.77 -2.55
C SER A 406 36.67 10.62 -2.85
#